data_852f44ed7c848e3ed1031d95cedd45be
#
_entry.id   852f44ed7c848e3ed1031d95cedd45be
#
_cell.length_a   1.000
_cell.length_b   1.000
_cell.length_c   1.000
_cell.angle_alpha   90.00
_cell.angle_beta   90.00
_cell.angle_gamma   90.00
#
_symmetry.space_group_name_H-M   'P 1'
#
loop_
_entity.id
_entity.type
_entity.pdbx_description
1 polymer ?
#
loop_
_entity_poly.entity_id
_entity_poly.type
_entity_poly.pdbx_seq_one_letter_code
_entity_poly.pdbx_strand_id
1 'polypeptide(L)'
;MEEVDLAAGAAAIADPARAAMLDALLDGAPRSAGALAREAGVAASTASHHLGRLLDAGLIVVEPDGRRRAFRLARPEVADALEALALICPPRSARTLRTATRAEAERTARTCYDHLAGRLGVAVCDALLGAGAIAPDGERAYALGPHADASFGALGVTLPPAGRRAYARPCLDWSERRPHLAGSLGAAIAETMLERKWVTRVPKTRALRVTDSGREGLREALGLEA
;
A
#
# COMPACT_ATOMS: atom_id res chain seq x y z
N MET A 1 -8.98 11.51 29.82
CA MET A 1 -9.50 10.86 28.59
C MET A 1 -9.30 11.89 27.48
N GLU A 2 -8.33 11.68 26.60
CA GLU A 2 -8.10 12.60 25.48
C GLU A 2 -9.22 12.41 24.45
N GLU A 3 -9.88 13.51 24.10
CA GLU A 3 -10.94 13.53 23.08
C GLU A 3 -10.30 13.56 21.69
N VAL A 4 -10.80 12.74 20.75
CA VAL A 4 -10.29 12.68 19.38
C VAL A 4 -10.89 13.80 18.54
N ASP A 5 -10.08 14.72 18.05
CA ASP A 5 -10.50 15.79 17.13
C ASP A 5 -10.50 15.30 15.67
N LEU A 6 -11.61 14.69 15.24
CA LEU A 6 -11.82 14.26 13.86
C LEU A 6 -11.79 15.41 12.87
N ALA A 7 -12.25 16.61 13.28
CA ALA A 7 -12.29 17.76 12.39
C ALA A 7 -10.89 18.26 12.06
N ALA A 8 -9.98 18.30 13.04
CA ALA A 8 -8.57 18.63 12.79
C ALA A 8 -7.89 17.63 11.86
N GLY A 9 -8.11 16.33 12.06
CA GLY A 9 -7.60 15.27 11.20
C GLY A 9 -8.13 15.41 9.76
N ALA A 10 -9.43 15.60 9.60
CA ALA A 10 -10.06 15.80 8.29
C ALA A 10 -9.55 17.07 7.60
N ALA A 11 -9.42 18.19 8.33
CA ALA A 11 -8.88 19.45 7.80
C ALA A 11 -7.44 19.32 7.32
N ALA A 12 -6.62 18.48 7.97
CA ALA A 12 -5.25 18.21 7.54
C ALA A 12 -5.20 17.49 6.17
N ILE A 13 -6.20 16.69 5.82
CA ILE A 13 -6.26 15.91 4.57
C ILE A 13 -7.01 16.68 3.47
N ALA A 14 -7.99 17.52 3.78
CA ALA A 14 -8.97 18.11 2.86
C ALA A 14 -8.38 19.03 1.77
N ASP A 15 -7.13 19.47 1.87
CA ASP A 15 -6.46 20.27 0.85
C ASP A 15 -5.99 19.39 -0.32
N PRO A 16 -6.27 19.74 -1.58
CA PRO A 16 -5.89 18.92 -2.75
C PRO A 16 -4.39 18.64 -2.87
N ALA A 17 -3.52 19.59 -2.50
CA ALA A 17 -2.07 19.38 -2.57
C ALA A 17 -1.60 18.43 -1.46
N ARG A 18 -2.13 18.56 -0.24
CA ARG A 18 -1.82 17.63 0.86
C ARG A 18 -2.33 16.23 0.56
N ALA A 19 -3.55 16.10 0.04
CA ALA A 19 -4.09 14.81 -0.39
C ALA A 19 -3.21 14.14 -1.46
N ALA A 20 -2.72 14.90 -2.45
CA ALA A 20 -1.82 14.38 -3.47
C ALA A 20 -0.44 13.98 -2.89
N MET A 21 0.10 14.71 -1.92
CA MET A 21 1.33 14.36 -1.23
C MET A 21 1.18 13.06 -0.41
N LEU A 22 0.06 12.92 0.32
CA LEU A 22 -0.24 11.70 1.08
C LEU A 22 -0.45 10.49 0.16
N ASP A 23 -1.19 10.66 -0.95
CA ASP A 23 -1.37 9.61 -1.95
C ASP A 23 -0.03 9.14 -2.54
N ALA A 24 0.89 10.09 -2.80
CA ALA A 24 2.23 9.76 -3.28
C ALA A 24 3.08 8.95 -2.27
N LEU A 25 2.78 9.04 -0.97
CA LEU A 25 3.48 8.32 0.10
C LEU A 25 2.85 6.96 0.44
N LEU A 26 1.68 6.64 -0.14
CA LEU A 26 1.00 5.36 0.08
C LEU A 26 1.73 4.15 -0.55
N ASP A 27 2.82 4.36 -1.29
CA ASP A 27 3.69 3.25 -1.74
C ASP A 27 4.75 2.84 -0.70
N GLY A 28 4.71 3.47 0.49
CA GLY A 28 5.65 3.22 1.58
C GLY A 28 7.06 3.80 1.36
N ALA A 29 7.37 4.32 0.17
CA ALA A 29 8.70 4.85 -0.14
C ALA A 29 8.88 6.28 0.37
N PRO A 30 10.01 6.59 1.06
CA PRO A 30 10.32 7.97 1.44
C PRO A 30 10.50 8.86 0.21
N ARG A 31 10.03 10.11 0.29
CA ARG A 31 10.12 11.06 -0.82
C ARG A 31 10.66 12.41 -0.37
N SER A 32 11.49 13.03 -1.21
CA SER A 32 11.97 14.39 -0.96
C SER A 32 10.85 15.42 -1.11
N ALA A 33 10.98 16.59 -0.44
CA ALA A 33 10.03 17.70 -0.58
C ALA A 33 9.84 18.12 -2.04
N GLY A 34 10.90 18.15 -2.85
CA GLY A 34 10.80 18.47 -4.27
C GLY A 34 10.05 17.43 -5.09
N ALA A 35 10.12 16.15 -4.73
CA ALA A 35 9.31 15.11 -5.36
C ALA A 35 7.83 15.29 -5.03
N LEU A 36 7.51 15.53 -3.75
CA LEU A 36 6.14 15.76 -3.29
C LEU A 36 5.53 17.06 -3.87
N ALA A 37 6.34 18.11 -4.02
CA ALA A 37 5.92 19.36 -4.69
C ALA A 37 5.48 19.09 -6.14
N ARG A 38 6.25 18.29 -6.88
CA ARG A 38 5.91 17.91 -8.26
C ARG A 38 4.65 17.05 -8.35
N GLU A 39 4.48 16.08 -7.44
CA GLU A 39 3.27 15.25 -7.39
C GLU A 39 2.01 16.09 -7.09
N ALA A 40 2.14 17.05 -6.19
CA ALA A 40 1.04 17.96 -5.83
C ALA A 40 0.83 19.10 -6.84
N GLY A 41 1.75 19.31 -7.79
CA GLY A 41 1.66 20.39 -8.78
C GLY A 41 1.81 21.79 -8.17
N VAL A 42 2.60 21.95 -7.10
CA VAL A 42 2.77 23.21 -6.37
C VAL A 42 4.23 23.67 -6.32
N ALA A 43 4.45 24.97 -6.07
CA ALA A 43 5.79 25.52 -5.87
C ALA A 43 6.45 24.95 -4.60
N ALA A 44 7.80 24.95 -4.55
CA ALA A 44 8.56 24.41 -3.42
C ALA A 44 8.24 25.08 -2.09
N SER A 45 8.01 26.39 -2.07
CA SER A 45 7.61 27.15 -0.86
C SER A 45 6.23 26.71 -0.35
N THR A 46 5.27 26.54 -1.27
CA THR A 46 3.92 26.04 -0.95
C THR A 46 3.98 24.61 -0.45
N ALA A 47 4.78 23.75 -1.09
CA ALA A 47 4.98 22.38 -0.63
C ALA A 47 5.56 22.33 0.79
N SER A 48 6.55 23.19 1.12
CA SER A 48 7.12 23.27 2.47
C SER A 48 6.06 23.63 3.52
N HIS A 49 5.14 24.55 3.20
CA HIS A 49 4.03 24.89 4.08
C HIS A 49 3.07 23.69 4.29
N HIS A 50 2.68 23.01 3.20
CA HIS A 50 1.81 21.83 3.30
C HIS A 50 2.47 20.68 4.07
N LEU A 51 3.76 20.43 3.84
CA LEU A 51 4.53 19.43 4.59
C LEU A 51 4.61 19.76 6.09
N GLY A 52 4.79 21.04 6.45
CA GLY A 52 4.72 21.48 7.84
C GLY A 52 3.37 21.14 8.46
N ARG A 53 2.26 21.46 7.79
CA ARG A 53 0.91 21.13 8.28
C ARG A 53 0.67 19.62 8.44
N LEU A 54 1.22 18.80 7.55
CA LEU A 54 1.13 17.33 7.64
C LEU A 54 1.99 16.78 8.78
N LEU A 55 3.15 17.37 9.05
CA LEU A 55 4.02 17.05 10.19
C LEU A 55 3.33 17.40 11.51
N ASP A 56 2.79 18.63 11.63
CA ASP A 56 2.09 19.12 12.81
C ASP A 56 0.86 18.23 13.14
N ALA A 57 0.19 17.72 12.10
CA ALA A 57 -0.93 16.78 12.25
C ALA A 57 -0.48 15.33 12.53
N GLY A 58 0.81 15.03 12.59
CA GLY A 58 1.34 13.68 12.84
C GLY A 58 1.01 12.67 11.73
N LEU A 59 0.70 13.14 10.51
CA LEU A 59 0.38 12.26 9.38
C LEU A 59 1.64 11.78 8.63
N ILE A 60 2.71 12.57 8.67
CA ILE A 60 4.00 12.22 8.09
C ILE A 60 5.12 12.45 9.09
N VAL A 61 6.26 11.83 8.83
CA VAL A 61 7.52 12.05 9.56
C VAL A 61 8.65 12.35 8.59
N VAL A 62 9.72 12.97 9.12
CA VAL A 62 10.96 13.22 8.39
C VAL A 62 11.96 12.13 8.69
N GLU A 63 12.60 11.62 7.66
CA GLU A 63 13.74 10.71 7.77
C GLU A 63 14.98 11.35 7.13
N PRO A 64 16.18 11.11 7.70
CA PRO A 64 17.41 11.47 7.04
C PRO A 64 17.59 10.66 5.74
N ASP A 65 17.92 11.34 4.65
CA ASP A 65 18.30 10.72 3.38
C ASP A 65 19.66 11.33 2.96
N GLY A 66 20.73 10.85 3.57
CA GLY A 66 22.04 11.43 3.47
C GLY A 66 22.05 12.89 3.96
N ARG A 67 22.36 13.86 3.07
CA ARG A 67 22.31 15.30 3.34
C ARG A 67 20.93 15.93 3.14
N ARG A 68 19.92 15.14 2.75
CA ARG A 68 18.56 15.60 2.43
C ARG A 68 17.55 15.08 3.45
N ARG A 69 16.34 15.65 3.38
CA ARG A 69 15.20 15.20 4.15
C ARG A 69 14.26 14.42 3.23
N ALA A 70 13.87 13.22 3.63
CA ALA A 70 12.79 12.48 3.01
C ALA A 70 11.59 12.45 3.95
N PHE A 71 10.40 12.35 3.40
CA PHE A 71 9.14 12.28 4.11
C PHE A 71 8.49 10.93 3.82
N ARG A 72 7.90 10.33 4.85
CA ARG A 72 7.05 9.15 4.72
C ARG A 72 5.82 9.27 5.61
N LEU A 73 4.84 8.41 5.43
CA LEU A 73 3.72 8.31 6.37
C LEU A 73 4.23 7.97 7.77
N ALA A 74 3.65 8.60 8.79
CA ALA A 74 4.15 8.49 10.17
C ALA A 74 4.04 7.05 10.71
N ARG A 75 2.99 6.34 10.32
CA ARG A 75 2.67 4.98 10.79
C ARG A 75 1.69 4.28 9.84
N PRO A 76 1.61 2.95 9.87
CA PRO A 76 0.70 2.19 9.01
C PRO A 76 -0.77 2.59 9.13
N GLU A 77 -1.22 3.00 10.32
CA GLU A 77 -2.61 3.41 10.56
C GLU A 77 -3.01 4.65 9.75
N VAL A 78 -2.05 5.51 9.40
CA VAL A 78 -2.31 6.64 8.47
C VAL A 78 -2.63 6.12 7.07
N ALA A 79 -1.88 5.12 6.59
CA ALA A 79 -2.16 4.49 5.30
C ALA A 79 -3.53 3.80 5.33
N ASP A 80 -3.85 3.07 6.41
CA ASP A 80 -5.15 2.41 6.58
C ASP A 80 -6.31 3.41 6.55
N ALA A 81 -6.16 4.55 7.23
CA ALA A 81 -7.18 5.61 7.22
C ALA A 81 -7.38 6.22 5.82
N LEU A 82 -6.30 6.45 5.06
CA LEU A 82 -6.37 6.97 3.69
C LEU A 82 -7.00 5.97 2.72
N GLU A 83 -6.68 4.67 2.83
CA GLU A 83 -7.29 3.61 2.02
C GLU A 83 -8.77 3.42 2.39
N ALA A 84 -9.12 3.48 3.68
CA ALA A 84 -10.52 3.44 4.11
C ALA A 84 -11.32 4.65 3.59
N LEU A 85 -10.72 5.84 3.60
CA LEU A 85 -11.33 7.04 3.05
C LEU A 85 -11.56 6.88 1.52
N ALA A 86 -10.63 6.26 0.80
CA ALA A 86 -10.76 6.02 -0.64
C ALA A 86 -11.99 5.15 -1.00
N LEU A 87 -12.45 4.28 -0.07
CA LEU A 87 -13.66 3.45 -0.29
C LEU A 87 -14.94 4.28 -0.39
N ILE A 88 -15.01 5.43 0.28
CA ILE A 88 -16.20 6.29 0.35
C ILE A 88 -16.07 7.54 -0.52
N CYS A 89 -14.87 7.84 -1.03
CA CYS A 89 -14.66 8.98 -1.92
C CYS A 89 -15.26 8.73 -3.31
N PRO A 90 -15.79 9.77 -3.98
CA PRO A 90 -16.25 9.66 -5.35
C PRO A 90 -15.09 9.32 -6.29
N PRO A 91 -15.31 8.50 -7.32
CA PRO A 91 -14.28 8.16 -8.28
C PRO A 91 -13.80 9.40 -9.04
N ARG A 92 -12.50 9.53 -9.22
CA ARG A 92 -11.89 10.58 -10.01
C ARG A 92 -12.00 10.22 -11.49
N SER A 93 -12.69 11.01 -12.32
CA SER A 93 -12.71 10.79 -13.76
C SER A 93 -11.32 11.03 -14.36
N ALA A 94 -10.82 10.04 -15.11
CA ALA A 94 -9.58 10.18 -15.86
C ALA A 94 -9.81 11.15 -17.04
N ARG A 95 -9.16 12.32 -16.99
CA ARG A 95 -9.32 13.35 -18.02
C ARG A 95 -8.41 13.16 -19.23
N THR A 96 -7.43 12.27 -19.15
CA THR A 96 -6.47 12.00 -20.23
C THR A 96 -6.21 10.50 -20.34
N LEU A 97 -5.78 10.04 -21.51
CA LEU A 97 -5.39 8.64 -21.72
C LEU A 97 -4.31 8.21 -20.71
N ARG A 98 -3.34 9.07 -20.45
CA ARG A 98 -2.27 8.79 -19.47
C ARG A 98 -2.82 8.56 -18.06
N THR A 99 -3.79 9.37 -17.60
CA THR A 99 -4.40 9.19 -16.29
C THR A 99 -5.29 7.94 -16.25
N ALA A 100 -5.95 7.59 -17.34
CA ALA A 100 -6.72 6.35 -17.47
C ALA A 100 -5.82 5.11 -17.40
N THR A 101 -4.72 5.10 -18.16
CA THR A 101 -3.73 4.00 -18.14
C THR A 101 -3.09 3.82 -16.77
N ARG A 102 -2.75 4.93 -16.10
CA ARG A 102 -2.21 4.87 -14.73
C ARG A 102 -3.24 4.28 -13.76
N ALA A 103 -4.49 4.76 -13.80
CA ALA A 103 -5.55 4.27 -12.94
C ALA A 103 -5.81 2.77 -13.15
N GLU A 104 -5.80 2.29 -14.40
CA GLU A 104 -5.97 0.88 -14.71
C GLU A 104 -4.78 0.05 -14.23
N ALA A 105 -3.55 0.53 -14.40
CA ALA A 105 -2.36 -0.13 -13.88
C ALA A 105 -2.42 -0.29 -12.34
N GLU A 106 -2.85 0.76 -11.62
CA GLU A 106 -3.01 0.73 -10.16
C GLU A 106 -4.16 -0.20 -9.71
N ARG A 107 -5.21 -0.37 -10.51
CA ARG A 107 -6.26 -1.37 -10.25
C ARG A 107 -5.78 -2.79 -10.48
N THR A 108 -4.93 -2.99 -11.48
CA THR A 108 -4.38 -4.32 -11.79
C THR A 108 -3.47 -4.80 -10.67
N ALA A 109 -2.45 -4.04 -10.33
CA ALA A 109 -1.53 -4.35 -9.24
C ALA A 109 -0.91 -3.07 -8.70
N ARG A 110 -0.91 -2.89 -7.39
CA ARG A 110 -0.27 -1.76 -6.71
C ARG A 110 0.25 -2.14 -5.33
N THR A 111 1.01 -1.26 -4.74
CA THR A 111 1.24 -1.31 -3.29
C THR A 111 0.15 -0.53 -2.55
N CYS A 112 -0.31 -1.09 -1.43
CA CYS A 112 -1.06 -0.41 -0.40
C CYS A 112 -0.12 -0.28 0.80
N TYR A 113 0.59 0.84 0.91
CA TYR A 113 1.71 1.05 1.82
C TYR A 113 2.86 0.05 1.54
N ASP A 114 2.92 -1.07 2.25
CA ASP A 114 4.01 -2.05 2.15
C ASP A 114 3.56 -3.45 1.70
N HIS A 115 2.29 -3.63 1.35
CA HIS A 115 1.74 -4.91 0.90
C HIS A 115 1.05 -4.81 -0.46
N LEU A 116 0.75 -5.95 -1.06
CA LEU A 116 0.13 -6.02 -2.39
C LEU A 116 -1.35 -5.68 -2.35
N ALA A 117 -1.84 -4.95 -3.34
CA ALA A 117 -3.23 -4.55 -3.52
C ALA A 117 -3.63 -4.55 -5.01
N GLY A 118 -4.87 -4.16 -5.28
CA GLY A 118 -5.50 -4.30 -6.59
C GLY A 118 -5.88 -5.75 -6.88
N ARG A 119 -6.23 -6.04 -8.12
CA ARG A 119 -6.61 -7.40 -8.54
C ARG A 119 -5.59 -8.45 -8.13
N LEU A 120 -4.29 -8.15 -8.30
CA LEU A 120 -3.21 -9.06 -7.89
C LEU A 120 -3.23 -9.33 -6.39
N GLY A 121 -3.31 -8.28 -5.55
CA GLY A 121 -3.31 -8.43 -4.09
C GLY A 121 -4.50 -9.23 -3.58
N VAL A 122 -5.69 -9.00 -4.15
CA VAL A 122 -6.90 -9.77 -3.86
C VAL A 122 -6.75 -11.22 -4.31
N ALA A 123 -6.27 -11.47 -5.55
CA ALA A 123 -6.07 -12.82 -6.06
C ALA A 123 -5.07 -13.64 -5.21
N VAL A 124 -3.97 -13.02 -4.78
CA VAL A 124 -3.00 -13.67 -3.88
C VAL A 124 -3.64 -14.02 -2.53
N CYS A 125 -4.42 -13.11 -1.95
CA CYS A 125 -5.13 -13.36 -0.70
C CYS A 125 -6.13 -14.52 -0.84
N ASP A 126 -6.93 -14.54 -1.91
CA ASP A 126 -7.88 -15.60 -2.19
C ASP A 126 -7.20 -16.96 -2.39
N ALA A 127 -6.09 -16.98 -3.13
CA ALA A 127 -5.33 -18.21 -3.36
C ALA A 127 -4.78 -18.78 -2.05
N LEU A 128 -4.23 -17.92 -1.17
CA LEU A 128 -3.73 -18.34 0.15
C LEU A 128 -4.85 -18.86 1.07
N LEU A 129 -6.02 -18.23 1.04
CA LEU A 129 -7.23 -18.71 1.74
C LEU A 129 -7.69 -20.05 1.17
N GLY A 130 -7.81 -20.15 -0.16
CA GLY A 130 -8.25 -21.37 -0.85
C GLY A 130 -7.29 -22.55 -0.66
N ALA A 131 -5.99 -22.28 -0.60
CA ALA A 131 -4.98 -23.29 -0.31
C ALA A 131 -4.90 -23.69 1.18
N GLY A 132 -5.63 -23.00 2.09
CA GLY A 132 -5.52 -23.22 3.51
C GLY A 132 -4.17 -22.79 4.11
N ALA A 133 -3.46 -21.88 3.46
CA ALA A 133 -2.23 -21.28 3.97
C ALA A 133 -2.51 -20.27 5.07
N ILE A 134 -3.63 -19.56 4.94
CA ILE A 134 -4.18 -18.68 5.96
C ILE A 134 -5.66 -19.01 6.16
N ALA A 135 -6.19 -18.71 7.33
CA ALA A 135 -7.60 -18.86 7.68
C ALA A 135 -8.09 -17.63 8.45
N PRO A 136 -9.38 -17.24 8.33
CA PRO A 136 -9.94 -16.17 9.15
C PRO A 136 -9.80 -16.46 10.65
N ASP A 137 -9.37 -15.44 11.40
CA ASP A 137 -9.27 -15.46 12.86
C ASP A 137 -10.07 -14.27 13.40
N GLY A 138 -11.38 -14.48 13.56
CA GLY A 138 -12.35 -13.41 13.77
C GLY A 138 -12.53 -12.53 12.53
N GLU A 139 -13.01 -11.28 12.75
CA GLU A 139 -13.32 -10.35 11.66
C GLU A 139 -12.10 -9.53 11.18
N ARG A 140 -11.03 -9.46 11.97
CA ARG A 140 -9.93 -8.49 11.79
C ARG A 140 -8.56 -9.12 11.63
N ALA A 141 -8.46 -10.45 11.64
CA ALA A 141 -7.19 -11.14 11.54
C ALA A 141 -7.27 -12.38 10.64
N TYR A 142 -6.10 -12.82 10.21
CA TYR A 142 -5.88 -14.15 9.67
C TYR A 142 -4.85 -14.87 10.54
N ALA A 143 -5.10 -16.16 10.80
CA ALA A 143 -4.12 -17.08 11.37
C ALA A 143 -3.42 -17.86 10.26
N LEU A 144 -2.22 -18.39 10.54
CA LEU A 144 -1.59 -19.37 9.66
C LEU A 144 -2.41 -20.66 9.67
N GLY A 145 -2.66 -21.17 8.49
CA GLY A 145 -3.40 -22.42 8.28
C GLY A 145 -2.46 -23.63 8.20
N PRO A 146 -3.02 -24.83 8.05
CA PRO A 146 -2.27 -26.09 8.05
C PRO A 146 -1.30 -26.22 6.86
N HIS A 147 -1.51 -25.48 5.79
CA HIS A 147 -0.66 -25.50 4.61
C HIS A 147 0.25 -24.28 4.46
N ALA A 148 0.43 -23.50 5.55
CA ALA A 148 1.24 -22.28 5.54
C ALA A 148 2.67 -22.55 5.07
N ASP A 149 3.39 -23.48 5.68
CA ASP A 149 4.80 -23.74 5.36
C ASP A 149 5.00 -24.13 3.89
N ALA A 150 4.11 -24.96 3.35
CA ALA A 150 4.18 -25.37 1.94
C ALA A 150 3.92 -24.19 0.99
N SER A 151 2.85 -23.40 1.24
CA SER A 151 2.45 -22.30 0.38
C SER A 151 3.44 -21.14 0.42
N PHE A 152 3.89 -20.74 1.61
CA PHE A 152 4.88 -19.66 1.74
C PHE A 152 6.26 -20.11 1.30
N GLY A 153 6.63 -21.39 1.49
CA GLY A 153 7.84 -21.98 0.92
C GLY A 153 7.85 -21.95 -0.61
N ALA A 154 6.73 -22.30 -1.27
CA ALA A 154 6.60 -22.22 -2.73
C ALA A 154 6.74 -20.77 -3.24
N LEU A 155 6.21 -19.79 -2.51
CA LEU A 155 6.39 -18.37 -2.80
C LEU A 155 7.83 -17.89 -2.52
N GLY A 156 8.62 -18.64 -1.75
CA GLY A 156 9.93 -18.21 -1.25
C GLY A 156 9.84 -17.19 -0.13
N VAL A 157 8.70 -17.09 0.53
CA VAL A 157 8.44 -16.14 1.62
C VAL A 157 8.95 -16.72 2.94
N THR A 158 9.87 -16.02 3.59
CA THR A 158 10.22 -16.31 4.99
C THR A 158 9.15 -15.73 5.89
N LEU A 159 8.54 -16.57 6.72
CA LEU A 159 7.53 -16.14 7.68
C LEU A 159 8.14 -15.14 8.68
N PRO A 160 7.57 -13.92 8.79
CA PRO A 160 8.11 -12.92 9.69
C PRO A 160 7.88 -13.33 11.15
N PRO A 161 8.74 -12.90 12.09
CA PRO A 161 8.52 -13.15 13.51
C PRO A 161 7.28 -12.37 14.01
N ALA A 162 6.63 -12.91 15.03
CA ALA A 162 5.59 -12.16 15.74
C ALA A 162 6.15 -10.88 16.36
N GLY A 163 5.41 -9.79 16.28
CA GLY A 163 5.83 -8.48 16.74
C GLY A 163 4.65 -7.62 17.25
N ARG A 164 4.91 -6.32 17.43
CA ARG A 164 3.85 -5.38 17.84
C ARG A 164 2.81 -5.12 16.75
N ARG A 165 3.21 -5.27 15.49
CA ARG A 165 2.34 -5.10 14.33
C ARG A 165 1.44 -6.33 14.17
N ALA A 166 0.20 -6.11 13.68
CA ALA A 166 -0.66 -7.23 13.29
C ALA A 166 0.08 -8.16 12.34
N TYR A 167 0.04 -9.46 12.62
CA TYR A 167 0.79 -10.46 11.85
C TYR A 167 0.22 -10.62 10.45
N ALA A 168 -1.08 -10.93 10.37
CA ALA A 168 -1.82 -11.03 9.12
C ALA A 168 -3.25 -10.49 9.35
N ARG A 169 -3.73 -9.63 8.46
CA ARG A 169 -5.06 -9.04 8.58
C ARG A 169 -5.65 -8.71 7.22
N PRO A 170 -6.98 -8.68 7.11
CA PRO A 170 -7.64 -8.15 5.92
C PRO A 170 -7.42 -6.63 5.81
N CYS A 171 -7.20 -6.16 4.57
CA CYS A 171 -7.26 -4.76 4.19
C CYS A 171 -8.20 -4.66 2.99
N LEU A 172 -9.29 -3.89 3.11
CA LEU A 172 -10.31 -3.81 2.08
C LEU A 172 -9.80 -2.99 0.88
N ASP A 173 -9.73 -3.61 -0.28
CA ASP A 173 -9.31 -2.96 -1.51
C ASP A 173 -10.37 -1.98 -2.03
N TRP A 174 -10.00 -0.72 -2.26
CA TRP A 174 -10.94 0.29 -2.72
C TRP A 174 -11.41 0.07 -4.17
N SER A 175 -10.62 -0.61 -5.00
CA SER A 175 -10.97 -0.88 -6.40
C SER A 175 -11.77 -2.16 -6.58
N GLU A 176 -11.42 -3.22 -5.83
CA GLU A 176 -12.02 -4.55 -5.96
C GLU A 176 -13.17 -4.80 -4.97
N ARG A 177 -13.28 -3.97 -3.91
CA ARG A 177 -14.25 -4.15 -2.81
C ARG A 177 -14.14 -5.51 -2.11
N ARG A 178 -12.95 -6.08 -2.11
CA ARG A 178 -12.60 -7.38 -1.53
C ARG A 178 -11.33 -7.24 -0.71
N PRO A 179 -11.09 -8.06 0.32
CA PRO A 179 -9.88 -7.96 1.12
C PRO A 179 -8.65 -8.45 0.36
N HIS A 180 -7.52 -7.80 0.58
CA HIS A 180 -6.18 -8.29 0.31
C HIS A 180 -5.41 -8.42 1.61
N LEU A 181 -4.29 -9.15 1.60
CA LEU A 181 -3.54 -9.49 2.79
C LEU A 181 -2.58 -8.37 3.21
N ALA A 182 -2.78 -7.85 4.40
CA ALA A 182 -1.93 -6.86 5.07
C ALA A 182 -1.26 -7.44 6.33
N GLY A 183 -0.58 -6.59 7.07
CA GLY A 183 0.20 -6.99 8.26
C GLY A 183 1.64 -7.33 7.91
N SER A 184 2.37 -7.90 8.86
CA SER A 184 3.77 -8.29 8.65
C SER A 184 3.90 -9.35 7.56
N LEU A 185 2.94 -10.26 7.46
CA LEU A 185 2.92 -11.31 6.45
C LEU A 185 2.65 -10.74 5.04
N GLY A 186 1.70 -9.81 4.91
CA GLY A 186 1.45 -9.12 3.64
C GLY A 186 2.66 -8.33 3.14
N ALA A 187 3.38 -7.67 4.06
CA ALA A 187 4.61 -6.96 3.75
C ALA A 187 5.71 -7.92 3.29
N ALA A 188 5.92 -9.06 3.98
CA ALA A 188 6.91 -10.07 3.60
C ALA A 188 6.66 -10.65 2.21
N ILE A 189 5.39 -10.89 1.84
CA ILE A 189 5.02 -11.34 0.49
C ILE A 189 5.40 -10.29 -0.55
N ALA A 190 5.03 -9.02 -0.32
CA ALA A 190 5.33 -7.94 -1.27
C ALA A 190 6.83 -7.73 -1.45
N GLU A 191 7.60 -7.76 -0.35
CA GLU A 191 9.06 -7.67 -0.36
C GLU A 191 9.68 -8.82 -1.17
N THR A 192 9.31 -10.06 -0.87
CA THR A 192 9.79 -11.25 -1.59
C THR A 192 9.49 -11.17 -3.09
N MET A 193 8.27 -10.75 -3.47
CA MET A 193 7.93 -10.61 -4.89
C MET A 193 8.73 -9.51 -5.60
N LEU A 194 9.07 -8.41 -4.89
CA LEU A 194 9.94 -7.36 -5.42
C LEU A 194 11.39 -7.83 -5.55
N GLU A 195 11.94 -8.51 -4.54
CA GLU A 195 13.30 -9.06 -4.55
C GLU A 195 13.51 -10.11 -5.64
N ARG A 196 12.53 -11.00 -5.80
CA ARG A 196 12.52 -12.01 -6.88
C ARG A 196 12.22 -11.42 -8.25
N LYS A 197 11.92 -10.11 -8.31
CA LYS A 197 11.50 -9.42 -9.53
C LYS A 197 10.27 -10.02 -10.19
N TRP A 198 9.41 -10.66 -9.42
CA TRP A 198 8.11 -11.13 -9.90
C TRP A 198 7.17 -9.96 -10.16
N VAL A 199 7.33 -8.89 -9.36
CA VAL A 199 6.74 -7.58 -9.64
C VAL A 199 7.82 -6.50 -9.68
N THR A 200 7.59 -5.46 -10.45
CA THR A 200 8.47 -4.29 -10.52
C THR A 200 7.65 -3.00 -10.34
N ARG A 201 8.24 -2.00 -9.67
CA ARG A 201 7.58 -0.71 -9.46
C ARG A 201 7.47 0.06 -10.78
N VAL A 202 6.31 0.63 -11.07
CA VAL A 202 6.13 1.58 -12.17
C VAL A 202 6.50 2.98 -11.67
N PRO A 203 7.51 3.65 -12.25
CA PRO A 203 7.99 4.95 -11.77
C PRO A 203 6.88 5.98 -11.61
N LYS A 204 6.91 6.74 -10.52
CA LYS A 204 5.97 7.83 -10.18
C LYS A 204 4.52 7.38 -9.98
N THR A 205 4.29 6.14 -9.68
CA THR A 205 2.96 5.59 -9.37
C THR A 205 3.10 4.58 -8.23
N ARG A 206 1.96 4.15 -7.67
CA ARG A 206 1.89 2.98 -6.77
C ARG A 206 1.77 1.67 -7.54
N ALA A 207 1.59 1.74 -8.85
CA ALA A 207 1.39 0.56 -9.68
C ALA A 207 2.62 -0.36 -9.67
N LEU A 208 2.33 -1.63 -9.72
CA LEU A 208 3.28 -2.71 -9.93
C LEU A 208 3.02 -3.33 -11.30
N ARG A 209 4.09 -3.77 -11.95
CA ARG A 209 4.03 -4.58 -13.17
C ARG A 209 4.43 -6.00 -12.83
N VAL A 210 3.57 -6.96 -13.13
CA VAL A 210 3.93 -8.38 -13.07
C VAL A 210 4.85 -8.70 -14.26
N THR A 211 5.98 -9.33 -13.98
CA THR A 211 6.96 -9.76 -15.00
C THR A 211 6.60 -11.13 -15.55
N ASP A 212 7.28 -11.59 -16.61
CA ASP A 212 7.07 -12.94 -17.14
C ASP A 212 7.45 -14.00 -16.10
N SER A 213 8.60 -13.82 -15.41
CA SER A 213 8.98 -14.70 -14.29
C SER A 213 8.00 -14.61 -13.12
N GLY A 214 7.36 -13.46 -12.92
CA GLY A 214 6.32 -13.31 -11.91
C GLY A 214 5.04 -14.07 -12.26
N ARG A 215 4.61 -14.02 -13.52
CA ARG A 215 3.46 -14.81 -14.00
C ARG A 215 3.72 -16.32 -13.82
N GLU A 216 4.89 -16.77 -14.21
CA GLU A 216 5.27 -18.17 -14.06
C GLU A 216 5.32 -18.59 -12.59
N GLY A 217 6.01 -17.82 -11.74
CA GLY A 217 6.11 -18.12 -10.32
C GLY A 217 4.77 -18.09 -9.58
N LEU A 218 3.89 -17.13 -9.90
CA LEU A 218 2.54 -17.07 -9.32
C LEU A 218 1.67 -18.24 -9.76
N ARG A 219 1.78 -18.67 -11.03
CA ARG A 219 1.07 -19.84 -11.51
C ARG A 219 1.55 -21.11 -10.82
N GLU A 220 2.87 -21.29 -10.68
CA GLU A 220 3.44 -22.49 -10.03
C GLU A 220 3.14 -22.53 -8.53
N ALA A 221 3.30 -21.40 -7.82
CA ALA A 221 3.15 -21.34 -6.38
C ALA A 221 1.69 -21.28 -5.90
N LEU A 222 0.81 -20.61 -6.65
CA LEU A 222 -0.56 -20.30 -6.22
C LEU A 222 -1.63 -20.66 -7.26
N GLY A 223 -1.26 -21.19 -8.43
CA GLY A 223 -2.23 -21.46 -9.50
C GLY A 223 -2.85 -20.20 -10.13
N LEU A 224 -2.19 -19.04 -10.02
CA LEU A 224 -2.74 -17.76 -10.49
C LEU A 224 -2.29 -17.45 -11.92
N GLU A 225 -3.26 -17.12 -12.78
CA GLU A 225 -3.04 -16.51 -14.08
C GLU A 225 -3.04 -14.98 -13.91
N ALA A 226 -1.85 -14.35 -13.80
CA ALA A 226 -1.67 -12.93 -13.46
C ALA A 226 -1.15 -12.07 -14.64
#